data_587de14c89e12fa34e18ed782280089e
#
_entry.id   587de14c89e12fa34e18ed782280089e
#
_cell.length_a   1.000
_cell.length_b   1.000
_cell.length_c   1.000
_cell.angle_alpha   90.00
_cell.angle_beta   90.00
_cell.angle_gamma   90.00
#
_symmetry.space_group_name_H-M   'P 1'
#
loop_
_entity.id
_entity.type
_entity.pdbx_description
1 polymer ?
#
loop_
_entity_poly.entity_id
_entity_poly.type
_entity_poly.pdbx_seq_one_letter_code
_entity_poly.pdbx_strand_id
1 'polypeptide(L)'
;MGMVFGLLAAGLGVCLIFVLGWQRRQKRQVEELTEYLMRMQDYPELMPPAKCMEGKIGILQSEIYKLVVQTKEQSSVAMRDKEYLAGMLSDISHQIKTPLAAVTILTDLLKNPDLPEEKRAEFTEKIDSQVARITWLIRNLLTLSQLDANMLKLKRERVGVEALLQNACQPVAVAAEQKGIRLIVPECSEMEMVCDVRWTSEAFSNIVKNCVEHTANGGAVEILVSQNNFATNFVIRDNGEGIAKEHLPHIFERFYRGGNTSGESVGIGLAMAKQVFLMQNGVIEASSEVGVGTEFRVKMYWIEMA
;
A
#
# COMPACT_ATOMS: atom_id res chain seq x y z
N MET A 1 76.96 22.85 -36.42
CA MET A 1 76.16 21.58 -36.38
C MET A 1 75.98 21.01 -34.97
N GLY A 2 76.99 20.98 -34.10
CA GLY A 2 76.86 20.40 -32.76
C GLY A 2 75.79 21.12 -31.81
N MET A 3 75.64 22.42 -31.92
CA MET A 3 74.76 23.18 -31.06
C MET A 3 73.27 22.90 -31.37
N VAL A 4 72.90 22.66 -32.62
CA VAL A 4 71.55 22.34 -33.06
C VAL A 4 71.18 20.88 -32.59
N PHE A 5 72.10 19.97 -32.63
CA PHE A 5 71.92 18.60 -32.13
C PHE A 5 71.72 18.54 -30.60
N GLY A 6 72.44 19.41 -29.87
CA GLY A 6 72.27 19.51 -28.41
C GLY A 6 70.90 20.06 -27.99
N LEU A 7 70.40 21.06 -28.71
CA LEU A 7 69.05 21.64 -28.47
C LEU A 7 67.92 20.64 -28.78
N LEU A 8 68.04 19.87 -29.87
CA LEU A 8 67.09 18.83 -30.22
C LEU A 8 67.11 17.66 -29.20
N ALA A 9 68.26 17.23 -28.74
CA ALA A 9 68.34 16.20 -27.68
C ALA A 9 67.78 16.65 -26.36
N ALA A 10 67.98 17.91 -25.96
CA ALA A 10 67.39 18.48 -24.77
C ALA A 10 65.87 18.61 -24.88
N GLY A 11 65.32 19.01 -26.04
CA GLY A 11 63.89 19.04 -26.30
C GLY A 11 63.23 17.67 -26.26
N LEU A 12 63.85 16.64 -26.81
CA LEU A 12 63.40 15.25 -26.72
C LEU A 12 63.40 14.73 -25.29
N GLY A 13 64.46 15.05 -24.51
CA GLY A 13 64.51 14.68 -23.09
C GLY A 13 63.39 15.29 -22.24
N VAL A 14 63.10 16.58 -22.45
CA VAL A 14 61.95 17.28 -21.78
C VAL A 14 60.62 16.65 -22.20
N CYS A 15 60.42 16.37 -23.48
CA CYS A 15 59.22 15.70 -23.98
C CYS A 15 59.02 14.30 -23.37
N LEU A 16 60.12 13.51 -23.27
CA LEU A 16 60.09 12.19 -22.67
C LEU A 16 59.72 12.25 -21.17
N ILE A 17 60.30 13.20 -20.43
CA ILE A 17 59.97 13.42 -19.00
C ILE A 17 58.50 13.78 -18.85
N PHE A 18 57.99 14.65 -19.72
CA PHE A 18 56.57 15.05 -19.68
C PHE A 18 55.62 13.89 -19.99
N VAL A 19 55.92 13.07 -20.99
CA VAL A 19 55.15 11.86 -21.36
C VAL A 19 55.20 10.84 -20.22
N LEU A 20 56.36 10.57 -19.62
CA LEU A 20 56.48 9.65 -18.48
C LEU A 20 55.71 10.19 -17.23
N GLY A 21 55.80 11.47 -16.97
CA GLY A 21 55.03 12.11 -15.89
C GLY A 21 53.52 11.99 -16.10
N TRP A 22 53.04 12.22 -17.34
CA TRP A 22 51.65 12.09 -17.71
C TRP A 22 51.16 10.64 -17.59
N GLN A 23 51.93 9.64 -18.08
CA GLN A 23 51.59 8.22 -17.92
C GLN A 23 51.50 7.79 -16.45
N ARG A 24 52.45 8.25 -15.60
CA ARG A 24 52.44 7.95 -14.16
C ARG A 24 51.19 8.57 -13.47
N ARG A 25 50.80 9.76 -13.88
CA ARG A 25 49.59 10.42 -13.34
C ARG A 25 48.32 9.66 -13.75
N GLN A 26 48.23 9.21 -15.00
CA GLN A 26 47.09 8.40 -15.45
C GLN A 26 47.00 7.05 -14.72
N LYS A 27 48.14 6.35 -14.59
CA LYS A 27 48.18 5.07 -13.87
C LYS A 27 47.71 5.21 -12.42
N ARG A 28 48.20 6.25 -11.74
CA ARG A 28 47.78 6.55 -10.35
C ARG A 28 46.31 6.85 -10.22
N GLN A 29 45.73 7.59 -11.15
CA GLN A 29 44.29 7.88 -11.16
C GLN A 29 43.41 6.63 -11.35
N VAL A 30 43.89 5.67 -12.18
CA VAL A 30 43.19 4.39 -12.37
C VAL A 30 43.30 3.52 -11.13
N GLU A 31 44.46 3.48 -10.48
CA GLU A 31 44.67 2.75 -9.22
C GLU A 31 43.76 3.31 -8.10
N GLU A 32 43.70 4.64 -7.94
CA GLU A 32 42.85 5.31 -6.98
C GLU A 32 41.33 5.03 -7.24
N LEU A 33 40.94 5.00 -8.53
CA LEU A 33 39.56 4.65 -8.90
C LEU A 33 39.24 3.17 -8.57
N THR A 34 40.19 2.28 -8.85
CA THR A 34 40.02 0.84 -8.57
C THR A 34 39.90 0.58 -7.06
N GLU A 35 40.73 1.22 -6.25
CA GLU A 35 40.63 1.14 -4.79
C GLU A 35 39.35 1.71 -4.25
N TYR A 36 38.88 2.83 -4.81
CA TYR A 36 37.58 3.41 -4.48
C TYR A 36 36.42 2.46 -4.78
N LEU A 37 36.42 1.80 -5.95
CA LEU A 37 35.39 0.84 -6.33
C LEU A 37 35.39 -0.41 -5.43
N MET A 38 36.58 -0.93 -5.07
CA MET A 38 36.68 -2.05 -4.14
C MET A 38 36.12 -1.69 -2.75
N ARG A 39 36.44 -0.52 -2.24
CA ARG A 39 35.89 -0.04 -0.95
C ARG A 39 34.39 0.19 -1.00
N MET A 40 33.84 0.66 -2.13
CA MET A 40 32.38 0.81 -2.30
C MET A 40 31.67 -0.54 -2.29
N GLN A 41 32.30 -1.60 -2.78
CA GLN A 41 31.71 -2.94 -2.76
C GLN A 41 31.59 -3.48 -1.34
N ASP A 42 32.61 -3.26 -0.50
CA ASP A 42 32.64 -3.76 0.88
C ASP A 42 31.86 -2.89 1.87
N TYR A 43 31.88 -1.56 1.70
CA TYR A 43 31.27 -0.60 2.64
C TYR A 43 30.53 0.55 1.93
N PRO A 44 29.43 0.27 1.24
CA PRO A 44 28.74 1.30 0.44
C PRO A 44 28.14 2.44 1.26
N GLU A 45 27.93 2.27 2.58
CA GLU A 45 27.31 3.25 3.46
C GLU A 45 28.26 4.32 4.01
N LEU A 46 29.56 4.02 4.00
CA LEU A 46 30.57 4.85 4.66
C LEU A 46 31.32 5.78 3.70
N MET A 47 31.04 5.71 2.40
CA MET A 47 31.78 6.50 1.42
C MET A 47 31.08 7.83 1.11
N PRO A 48 31.73 8.96 1.42
CA PRO A 48 31.27 10.25 0.92
C PRO A 48 31.39 10.29 -0.61
N PRO A 49 30.59 11.13 -1.28
CA PRO A 49 30.77 11.37 -2.70
C PRO A 49 32.23 11.72 -2.93
N ALA A 50 32.86 11.03 -3.87
CA ALA A 50 34.28 11.17 -4.15
C ALA A 50 34.63 12.65 -4.28
N LYS A 51 35.76 13.08 -3.67
CA LYS A 51 36.35 14.38 -3.97
C LYS A 51 36.46 14.46 -5.49
N CYS A 52 35.79 15.43 -6.10
CA CYS A 52 35.73 15.58 -7.55
C CYS A 52 37.14 15.51 -8.13
N MET A 53 37.50 14.38 -8.74
CA MET A 53 38.66 14.30 -9.60
C MET A 53 38.33 15.11 -10.85
N GLU A 54 39.23 16.01 -11.26
CA GLU A 54 39.02 16.80 -12.46
C GLU A 54 39.17 15.92 -13.70
N GLY A 55 38.30 16.13 -14.69
CA GLY A 55 38.37 15.47 -16.00
C GLY A 55 37.47 14.24 -16.18
N LYS A 56 37.74 13.45 -17.22
CA LYS A 56 36.89 12.32 -17.63
C LYS A 56 36.75 11.23 -16.57
N ILE A 57 37.78 11.04 -15.75
CA ILE A 57 37.77 10.02 -14.67
C ILE A 57 36.85 10.45 -13.53
N GLY A 58 36.79 11.75 -13.19
CA GLY A 58 35.86 12.26 -12.20
C GLY A 58 34.39 12.13 -12.62
N ILE A 59 34.09 12.32 -13.92
CA ILE A 59 32.77 12.08 -14.48
C ILE A 59 32.41 10.59 -14.35
N LEU A 60 33.32 9.68 -14.75
CA LEU A 60 33.10 8.24 -14.66
C LEU A 60 32.83 7.80 -13.20
N GLN A 61 33.61 8.31 -12.26
CA GLN A 61 33.44 8.05 -10.83
C GLN A 61 32.07 8.51 -10.32
N SER A 62 31.62 9.68 -10.73
CA SER A 62 30.31 10.22 -10.38
C SER A 62 29.17 9.37 -10.95
N GLU A 63 29.29 8.91 -12.19
CA GLU A 63 28.26 8.06 -12.81
C GLU A 63 28.20 6.67 -12.17
N ILE A 64 29.36 6.07 -11.85
CA ILE A 64 29.41 4.79 -11.13
C ILE A 64 28.77 4.95 -9.73
N TYR A 65 29.08 6.02 -9.01
CA TYR A 65 28.47 6.30 -7.70
C TYR A 65 26.93 6.36 -7.81
N LYS A 66 26.40 7.12 -8.77
CA LYS A 66 24.94 7.19 -9.00
C LYS A 66 24.35 5.82 -9.28
N LEU A 67 24.97 5.01 -10.12
CA LEU A 67 24.51 3.65 -10.43
C LEU A 67 24.48 2.75 -9.20
N VAL A 68 25.52 2.81 -8.36
CA VAL A 68 25.58 2.00 -7.13
C VAL A 68 24.50 2.42 -6.14
N VAL A 69 24.31 3.74 -5.93
CA VAL A 69 23.24 4.26 -5.07
C VAL A 69 21.87 3.84 -5.59
N GLN A 70 21.62 4.01 -6.88
CA GLN A 70 20.36 3.62 -7.51
C GLN A 70 20.09 2.11 -7.42
N THR A 71 21.11 1.28 -7.66
CA THR A 71 21.01 -0.19 -7.54
C THR A 71 20.71 -0.59 -6.09
N LYS A 72 21.36 0.06 -5.12
CA LYS A 72 21.12 -0.18 -3.69
C LYS A 72 19.70 0.19 -3.28
N GLU A 73 19.21 1.35 -3.72
CA GLU A 73 17.82 1.76 -3.49
C GLU A 73 16.85 0.75 -4.08
N GLN A 74 17.04 0.34 -5.33
CA GLN A 74 16.20 -0.69 -5.97
C GLN A 74 16.24 -2.02 -5.22
N SER A 75 17.43 -2.47 -4.79
CA SER A 75 17.59 -3.68 -4.01
C SER A 75 16.90 -3.59 -2.65
N SER A 76 16.99 -2.44 -1.97
CA SER A 76 16.33 -2.22 -0.69
C SER A 76 14.81 -2.21 -0.81
N VAL A 77 14.26 -1.64 -1.89
CA VAL A 77 12.83 -1.68 -2.20
C VAL A 77 12.41 -3.13 -2.45
N ALA A 78 13.12 -3.85 -3.34
CA ALA A 78 12.80 -5.25 -3.64
C ALA A 78 12.87 -6.17 -2.41
N MET A 79 13.80 -5.91 -1.47
CA MET A 79 13.90 -6.66 -0.23
C MET A 79 12.73 -6.38 0.72
N ARG A 80 12.32 -5.11 0.86
CA ARG A 80 11.12 -4.73 1.61
C ARG A 80 9.86 -5.35 1.02
N ASP A 81 9.72 -5.33 -0.30
CA ASP A 81 8.60 -5.96 -0.99
C ASP A 81 8.55 -7.46 -0.74
N LYS A 82 9.71 -8.13 -0.75
CA LYS A 82 9.80 -9.56 -0.45
C LYS A 82 9.45 -9.88 1.01
N GLU A 83 9.95 -9.12 1.96
CA GLU A 83 9.60 -9.25 3.39
C GLU A 83 8.12 -9.00 3.62
N TYR A 84 7.59 -7.97 2.99
CA TYR A 84 6.17 -7.64 3.01
C TYR A 84 5.30 -8.78 2.46
N LEU A 85 5.66 -9.35 1.29
CA LEU A 85 4.96 -10.49 0.72
C LEU A 85 5.04 -11.74 1.61
N ALA A 86 6.18 -12.01 2.23
CA ALA A 86 6.34 -13.13 3.15
C ALA A 86 5.46 -12.96 4.40
N GLY A 87 5.41 -11.76 4.98
CA GLY A 87 4.51 -11.42 6.09
C GLY A 87 3.04 -11.62 5.69
N MET A 88 2.64 -11.08 4.53
CA MET A 88 1.29 -11.20 4.00
C MET A 88 0.87 -12.66 3.81
N LEU A 89 1.73 -13.51 3.24
CA LEU A 89 1.45 -14.95 3.07
C LEU A 89 1.30 -15.67 4.41
N SER A 90 2.09 -15.30 5.42
CA SER A 90 1.98 -15.81 6.78
C SER A 90 0.61 -15.47 7.39
N ASP A 91 0.20 -14.20 7.31
CA ASP A 91 -1.06 -13.73 7.87
C ASP A 91 -2.27 -14.40 7.20
N ILE A 92 -2.25 -14.50 5.86
CA ILE A 92 -3.27 -15.23 5.09
C ILE A 92 -3.37 -16.68 5.54
N SER A 93 -2.20 -17.35 5.68
CA SER A 93 -2.16 -18.75 6.12
C SER A 93 -2.82 -18.92 7.47
N HIS A 94 -2.54 -18.03 8.42
CA HIS A 94 -3.17 -18.03 9.73
C HIS A 94 -4.68 -17.76 9.65
N GLN A 95 -5.12 -16.79 8.84
CA GLN A 95 -6.54 -16.45 8.70
C GLN A 95 -7.36 -17.53 7.99
N ILE A 96 -6.75 -18.36 7.13
CA ILE A 96 -7.41 -19.52 6.50
C ILE A 96 -7.39 -20.73 7.43
N LYS A 97 -6.31 -20.96 8.15
CA LYS A 97 -6.15 -22.15 9.02
C LYS A 97 -7.21 -22.21 10.13
N THR A 98 -7.57 -21.09 10.73
CA THR A 98 -8.55 -21.02 11.83
C THR A 98 -9.95 -21.47 11.40
N PRO A 99 -10.59 -20.88 10.36
CA PRO A 99 -11.90 -21.33 9.90
C PRO A 99 -11.87 -22.75 9.33
N LEU A 100 -10.77 -23.17 8.69
CA LEU A 100 -10.62 -24.54 8.18
C LEU A 100 -10.58 -25.56 9.32
N ALA A 101 -9.86 -25.26 10.40
CA ALA A 101 -9.86 -26.12 11.61
C ALA A 101 -11.26 -26.20 12.23
N ALA A 102 -12.00 -25.08 12.28
CA ALA A 102 -13.39 -25.09 12.77
C ALA A 102 -14.30 -25.98 11.92
N VAL A 103 -14.20 -25.85 10.57
CA VAL A 103 -14.94 -26.72 9.64
C VAL A 103 -14.61 -28.21 9.88
N THR A 104 -13.32 -28.53 10.04
CA THR A 104 -12.89 -29.93 10.29
C THR A 104 -13.49 -30.48 11.58
N ILE A 105 -13.42 -29.72 12.68
CA ILE A 105 -13.98 -30.15 13.99
C ILE A 105 -15.50 -30.32 13.89
N LEU A 106 -16.22 -29.36 13.31
CA LEU A 106 -17.67 -29.42 13.17
C LEU A 106 -18.10 -30.60 12.29
N THR A 107 -17.34 -30.87 11.22
CA THR A 107 -17.59 -32.03 10.34
C THR A 107 -17.38 -33.34 11.08
N ASP A 108 -16.37 -33.46 11.96
CA ASP A 108 -16.15 -34.63 12.77
C ASP A 108 -17.27 -34.84 13.81
N LEU A 109 -17.76 -33.75 14.41
CA LEU A 109 -18.92 -33.84 15.33
C LEU A 109 -20.19 -34.26 14.60
N LEU A 110 -20.42 -33.87 13.36
CA LEU A 110 -21.57 -34.27 12.53
C LEU A 110 -21.57 -35.78 12.20
N LYS A 111 -20.42 -36.47 12.28
CA LYS A 111 -20.33 -37.94 12.09
C LYS A 111 -20.95 -38.73 13.21
N ASN A 112 -21.21 -38.11 14.37
CA ASN A 112 -21.85 -38.80 15.50
C ASN A 112 -23.32 -39.10 15.13
N PRO A 113 -23.74 -40.40 15.10
CA PRO A 113 -25.10 -40.79 14.78
C PRO A 113 -26.11 -40.35 15.86
N ASP A 114 -25.69 -40.18 17.09
CA ASP A 114 -26.55 -39.81 18.23
C ASP A 114 -26.70 -38.30 18.39
N LEU A 115 -26.21 -37.50 17.44
CA LEU A 115 -26.29 -36.03 17.48
C LEU A 115 -27.74 -35.58 17.30
N PRO A 116 -28.31 -34.77 18.25
CA PRO A 116 -29.64 -34.20 18.11
C PRO A 116 -29.80 -33.38 16.83
N GLU A 117 -30.99 -33.43 16.19
CA GLU A 117 -31.28 -32.73 14.93
C GLU A 117 -31.01 -31.21 15.01
N GLU A 118 -31.38 -30.61 16.15
CA GLU A 118 -31.12 -29.19 16.40
C GLU A 118 -29.61 -28.85 16.36
N LYS A 119 -28.77 -29.72 16.98
CA LYS A 119 -27.32 -29.56 16.98
C LYS A 119 -26.72 -29.82 15.60
N ARG A 120 -27.31 -30.73 14.83
CA ARG A 120 -26.92 -30.99 13.45
C ARG A 120 -27.15 -29.76 12.57
N ALA A 121 -28.32 -29.13 12.69
CA ALA A 121 -28.66 -27.89 12.00
C ALA A 121 -27.70 -26.75 12.39
N GLU A 122 -27.46 -26.54 13.69
CA GLU A 122 -26.53 -25.53 14.21
C GLU A 122 -25.12 -25.71 13.65
N PHE A 123 -24.59 -26.93 13.63
CA PHE A 123 -23.23 -27.20 13.15
C PHE A 123 -23.11 -27.02 11.65
N THR A 124 -24.16 -27.37 10.89
CA THR A 124 -24.20 -27.15 9.44
C THR A 124 -24.18 -25.65 9.13
N GLU A 125 -24.99 -24.84 9.82
CA GLU A 125 -25.02 -23.39 9.65
C GLU A 125 -23.65 -22.75 9.98
N LYS A 126 -23.00 -23.22 11.06
CA LYS A 126 -21.65 -22.79 11.42
C LYS A 126 -20.61 -23.16 10.34
N ILE A 127 -20.69 -24.33 9.72
CA ILE A 127 -19.82 -24.73 8.62
C ILE A 127 -20.03 -23.80 7.43
N ASP A 128 -21.27 -23.53 7.05
CA ASP A 128 -21.59 -22.64 5.93
C ASP A 128 -21.02 -21.24 6.17
N SER A 129 -21.12 -20.72 7.40
CA SER A 129 -20.55 -19.43 7.74
C SER A 129 -19.00 -19.40 7.61
N GLN A 130 -18.32 -20.47 8.04
CA GLN A 130 -16.85 -20.56 7.90
C GLN A 130 -16.42 -20.70 6.43
N VAL A 131 -17.14 -21.47 5.63
CA VAL A 131 -16.89 -21.61 4.18
C VAL A 131 -17.10 -20.26 3.45
N ALA A 132 -18.17 -19.54 3.79
CA ALA A 132 -18.42 -18.19 3.25
C ALA A 132 -17.28 -17.23 3.62
N ARG A 133 -16.77 -17.30 4.86
CA ARG A 133 -15.63 -16.50 5.33
C ARG A 133 -14.36 -16.82 4.55
N ILE A 134 -14.02 -18.09 4.33
CA ILE A 134 -12.84 -18.50 3.54
C ILE A 134 -12.97 -17.98 2.11
N THR A 135 -14.16 -18.16 1.49
CA THR A 135 -14.43 -17.70 0.13
C THR A 135 -14.26 -16.18 0.00
N TRP A 136 -14.76 -15.42 0.98
CA TRP A 136 -14.60 -13.96 1.04
C TRP A 136 -13.12 -13.58 1.16
N LEU A 137 -12.35 -14.26 2.02
CA LEU A 137 -10.89 -14.06 2.16
C LEU A 137 -10.15 -14.23 0.84
N ILE A 138 -10.41 -15.33 0.13
CA ILE A 138 -9.76 -15.64 -1.15
C ILE A 138 -10.12 -14.59 -2.21
N ARG A 139 -11.38 -14.16 -2.29
CA ARG A 139 -11.81 -13.11 -3.24
C ARG A 139 -11.08 -11.79 -2.97
N ASN A 140 -11.01 -11.35 -1.72
CA ASN A 140 -10.33 -10.11 -1.37
C ASN A 140 -8.83 -10.18 -1.65
N LEU A 141 -8.20 -11.32 -1.41
CA LEU A 141 -6.79 -11.54 -1.73
C LEU A 141 -6.51 -11.43 -3.23
N LEU A 142 -7.34 -12.09 -4.06
CA LEU A 142 -7.24 -12.00 -5.53
C LEU A 142 -7.45 -10.56 -6.00
N THR A 143 -8.42 -9.86 -5.44
CA THR A 143 -8.67 -8.44 -5.74
C THR A 143 -7.48 -7.57 -5.40
N LEU A 144 -6.89 -7.73 -4.20
CA LEU A 144 -5.70 -7.00 -3.80
C LEU A 144 -4.51 -7.27 -4.72
N SER A 145 -4.30 -8.55 -5.08
CA SER A 145 -3.24 -8.94 -6.02
C SER A 145 -3.41 -8.28 -7.40
N GLN A 146 -4.66 -8.17 -7.89
CA GLN A 146 -4.97 -7.50 -9.16
C GLN A 146 -4.77 -5.98 -9.08
N LEU A 147 -5.13 -5.37 -7.93
CA LEU A 147 -4.92 -3.94 -7.67
C LEU A 147 -3.43 -3.60 -7.63
N ASP A 148 -2.60 -4.44 -6.97
CA ASP A 148 -1.15 -4.23 -6.87
C ASP A 148 -0.43 -4.35 -8.20
N ALA A 149 -0.84 -5.31 -9.01
CA ALA A 149 -0.27 -5.50 -10.33
C ALA A 149 -0.74 -4.44 -11.36
N ASN A 150 -1.54 -3.44 -10.95
CA ASN A 150 -2.22 -2.50 -11.86
C ASN A 150 -2.95 -3.20 -13.01
N MET A 151 -3.37 -4.46 -12.81
CA MET A 151 -4.06 -5.25 -13.82
C MET A 151 -5.55 -4.92 -13.90
N LEU A 152 -6.06 -4.20 -12.92
CA LEU A 152 -7.47 -3.85 -12.84
C LEU A 152 -7.78 -2.72 -13.83
N LYS A 153 -8.55 -3.04 -14.86
CA LYS A 153 -9.04 -2.04 -15.82
C LYS A 153 -10.29 -1.37 -15.23
N LEU A 154 -10.12 -0.15 -14.75
CA LEU A 154 -11.23 0.64 -14.24
C LEU A 154 -12.12 1.12 -15.39
N LYS A 155 -13.42 0.91 -15.26
CA LYS A 155 -14.42 1.42 -16.17
C LYS A 155 -14.98 2.72 -15.60
N ARG A 156 -14.41 3.84 -15.99
CA ARG A 156 -14.86 5.16 -15.54
C ARG A 156 -16.13 5.57 -16.29
N GLU A 157 -17.14 5.93 -15.52
CA GLU A 157 -18.40 6.43 -16.07
C GLU A 157 -18.95 7.57 -15.17
N ARG A 158 -19.81 8.41 -15.74
CA ARG A 158 -20.46 9.47 -15.00
C ARG A 158 -21.59 8.87 -14.17
N VAL A 159 -21.61 9.17 -12.87
CA VAL A 159 -22.57 8.62 -11.92
C VAL A 159 -23.03 9.71 -10.96
N GLY A 160 -24.31 9.65 -10.59
CA GLY A 160 -24.83 10.45 -9.48
C GLY A 160 -24.26 10.00 -8.14
N VAL A 161 -23.78 10.95 -7.35
CA VAL A 161 -23.12 10.68 -6.06
C VAL A 161 -24.08 9.99 -5.09
N GLU A 162 -25.36 10.36 -5.11
CA GLU A 162 -26.40 9.75 -4.28
C GLU A 162 -26.55 8.24 -4.56
N ALA A 163 -26.68 7.88 -5.84
CA ALA A 163 -26.79 6.46 -6.25
C ALA A 163 -25.54 5.65 -5.87
N LEU A 164 -24.36 6.25 -5.99
CA LEU A 164 -23.10 5.64 -5.58
C LEU A 164 -23.08 5.33 -4.08
N LEU A 165 -23.50 6.27 -3.24
CA LEU A 165 -23.56 6.10 -1.79
C LEU A 165 -24.64 5.11 -1.37
N GLN A 166 -25.81 5.11 -2.01
CA GLN A 166 -26.86 4.12 -1.77
C GLN A 166 -26.35 2.71 -2.06
N ASN A 167 -25.64 2.49 -3.19
CA ASN A 167 -25.03 1.20 -3.53
C ASN A 167 -23.98 0.77 -2.48
N ALA A 168 -23.21 1.73 -1.94
CA ALA A 168 -22.21 1.46 -0.93
C ALA A 168 -22.80 1.10 0.44
N CYS A 169 -23.93 1.72 0.81
CA CYS A 169 -24.59 1.53 2.10
C CYS A 169 -25.50 0.30 2.15
N GLN A 170 -26.05 -0.12 1.00
CA GLN A 170 -26.99 -1.25 0.93
C GLN A 170 -26.49 -2.55 1.58
N PRO A 171 -25.24 -3.01 1.36
CA PRO A 171 -24.74 -4.24 1.99
C PRO A 171 -24.60 -4.15 3.51
N VAL A 172 -24.51 -2.93 4.05
CA VAL A 172 -24.24 -2.67 5.46
C VAL A 172 -25.54 -2.33 6.23
N ALA A 173 -26.62 -2.01 5.51
CA ALA A 173 -27.88 -1.55 6.09
C ALA A 173 -28.49 -2.53 7.11
N VAL A 174 -28.49 -3.83 6.80
CA VAL A 174 -29.02 -4.88 7.69
C VAL A 174 -28.23 -4.95 8.99
N ALA A 175 -26.91 -4.91 8.91
CA ALA A 175 -26.05 -4.94 10.09
C ALA A 175 -26.20 -3.68 10.96
N ALA A 176 -26.36 -2.52 10.33
CA ALA A 176 -26.65 -1.26 11.02
C ALA A 176 -28.00 -1.32 11.74
N GLU A 177 -29.05 -1.83 11.08
CA GLU A 177 -30.39 -1.98 11.65
C GLU A 177 -30.38 -2.95 12.85
N GLN A 178 -29.71 -4.09 12.75
CA GLN A 178 -29.57 -5.06 13.85
C GLN A 178 -28.90 -4.47 15.08
N LYS A 179 -27.96 -3.56 14.90
CA LYS A 179 -27.30 -2.81 15.98
C LYS A 179 -28.10 -1.54 16.41
N GLY A 180 -29.18 -1.21 15.73
CA GLY A 180 -29.93 0.05 15.96
C GLY A 180 -29.13 1.30 15.63
N ILE A 181 -28.11 1.18 14.74
CA ILE A 181 -27.26 2.30 14.32
C ILE A 181 -27.98 3.13 13.27
N ARG A 182 -28.00 4.44 13.48
CA ARG A 182 -28.59 5.39 12.52
C ARG A 182 -27.58 5.66 11.40
N LEU A 183 -27.88 5.18 10.20
CA LEU A 183 -27.07 5.46 9.01
C LEU A 183 -27.67 6.67 8.30
N ILE A 184 -26.94 7.80 8.32
CA ILE A 184 -27.38 9.08 7.77
C ILE A 184 -26.65 9.31 6.45
N VAL A 185 -27.39 9.17 5.35
CA VAL A 185 -26.87 9.38 3.98
C VAL A 185 -27.44 10.71 3.46
N PRO A 186 -26.60 11.60 2.87
CA PRO A 186 -27.07 12.90 2.41
C PRO A 186 -27.94 12.78 1.14
N GLU A 187 -28.91 13.65 1.01
CA GLU A 187 -29.57 13.89 -0.27
C GLU A 187 -28.65 14.78 -1.14
N CYS A 188 -28.18 14.26 -2.24
CA CYS A 188 -27.23 14.94 -3.14
C CYS A 188 -27.50 14.63 -4.62
N SER A 189 -28.76 14.65 -5.00
CA SER A 189 -29.26 14.25 -6.32
C SER A 189 -28.69 15.05 -7.50
N GLU A 190 -28.21 16.29 -7.25
CA GLU A 190 -27.60 17.14 -8.30
C GLU A 190 -26.09 16.93 -8.47
N MET A 191 -25.45 16.15 -7.58
CA MET A 191 -24.01 15.94 -7.63
C MET A 191 -23.67 14.73 -8.50
N GLU A 192 -22.78 14.94 -9.46
CA GLU A 192 -22.24 13.87 -10.31
C GLU A 192 -20.72 13.82 -10.20
N MET A 193 -20.15 12.63 -10.42
CA MET A 193 -18.71 12.43 -10.52
C MET A 193 -18.37 11.37 -11.56
N VAL A 194 -17.11 11.33 -11.99
CA VAL A 194 -16.58 10.29 -12.91
C VAL A 194 -15.74 9.31 -12.11
N CYS A 195 -16.22 8.05 -12.04
CA CYS A 195 -15.51 6.99 -11.34
C CYS A 195 -15.89 5.61 -11.89
N ASP A 196 -15.20 4.57 -11.45
CA ASP A 196 -15.68 3.20 -11.58
C ASP A 196 -16.70 2.93 -10.46
N VAL A 197 -17.97 2.84 -10.84
CA VAL A 197 -19.08 2.72 -9.87
C VAL A 197 -18.92 1.51 -8.97
N ARG A 198 -18.55 0.36 -9.54
CA ARG A 198 -18.43 -0.89 -8.80
C ARG A 198 -17.34 -0.80 -7.73
N TRP A 199 -16.13 -0.41 -8.13
CA TRP A 199 -14.99 -0.35 -7.22
C TRP A 199 -15.10 0.78 -6.21
N THR A 200 -15.67 1.92 -6.62
CA THR A 200 -15.87 3.05 -5.71
C THR A 200 -16.94 2.75 -4.67
N SER A 201 -18.06 2.11 -5.07
CA SER A 201 -19.09 1.66 -4.11
C SER A 201 -18.54 0.64 -3.13
N GLU A 202 -17.72 -0.33 -3.58
CA GLU A 202 -17.06 -1.31 -2.73
C GLU A 202 -16.09 -0.64 -1.73
N ALA A 203 -15.32 0.36 -2.19
CA ALA A 203 -14.42 1.12 -1.32
C ALA A 203 -15.17 1.88 -0.21
N PHE A 204 -16.26 2.58 -0.56
CA PHE A 204 -17.10 3.24 0.43
C PHE A 204 -17.80 2.24 1.35
N SER A 205 -18.27 1.11 0.83
CA SER A 205 -18.88 0.04 1.63
C SER A 205 -17.93 -0.48 2.70
N ASN A 206 -16.64 -0.66 2.37
CA ASN A 206 -15.64 -1.06 3.34
C ASN A 206 -15.41 -0.04 4.45
N ILE A 207 -15.48 1.26 4.14
CA ILE A 207 -15.39 2.33 5.16
C ILE A 207 -16.64 2.32 6.05
N VAL A 208 -17.84 2.32 5.44
CA VAL A 208 -19.11 2.33 6.19
C VAL A 208 -19.24 1.09 7.07
N LYS A 209 -18.85 -0.08 6.55
CA LYS A 209 -18.79 -1.33 7.31
C LYS A 209 -17.89 -1.21 8.53
N ASN A 210 -16.69 -0.64 8.37
CA ASN A 210 -15.79 -0.40 9.49
C ASN A 210 -16.42 0.51 10.55
N CYS A 211 -17.04 1.63 10.15
CA CYS A 211 -17.76 2.52 11.05
C CYS A 211 -18.87 1.77 11.81
N VAL A 212 -19.71 0.97 11.13
CA VAL A 212 -20.80 0.21 11.76
C VAL A 212 -20.25 -0.89 12.70
N GLU A 213 -19.16 -1.56 12.35
CA GLU A 213 -18.53 -2.57 13.18
C GLU A 213 -18.05 -2.00 14.53
N HIS A 214 -17.44 -0.81 14.50
CA HIS A 214 -16.84 -0.15 15.66
C HIS A 214 -17.76 0.84 16.40
N THR A 215 -18.98 1.02 15.92
CA THR A 215 -20.00 1.82 16.59
C THR A 215 -20.80 0.94 17.55
N ALA A 216 -21.04 1.47 18.75
CA ALA A 216 -21.88 0.81 19.75
C ALA A 216 -23.36 0.77 19.30
N ASN A 217 -24.12 -0.16 19.87
CA ASN A 217 -25.57 -0.26 19.61
C ASN A 217 -26.28 1.07 19.91
N GLY A 218 -27.13 1.50 19.00
CA GLY A 218 -27.85 2.76 19.10
C GLY A 218 -27.06 4.00 18.67
N GLY A 219 -25.83 3.84 18.21
CA GLY A 219 -24.96 4.91 17.72
C GLY A 219 -25.39 5.49 16.37
N ALA A 220 -24.49 6.21 15.71
CA ALA A 220 -24.73 6.83 14.43
C ALA A 220 -23.51 6.79 13.53
N VAL A 221 -23.72 6.58 12.23
CA VAL A 221 -22.76 6.77 11.15
C VAL A 221 -23.33 7.78 10.18
N GLU A 222 -22.61 8.86 9.94
CA GLU A 222 -23.05 9.97 9.10
C GLU A 222 -22.11 10.16 7.92
N ILE A 223 -22.67 10.34 6.73
CA ILE A 223 -21.95 10.66 5.51
C ILE A 223 -22.27 12.09 5.12
N LEU A 224 -21.24 12.90 4.89
CA LEU A 224 -21.36 14.26 4.37
C LEU A 224 -20.65 14.34 3.03
N VAL A 225 -21.23 15.08 2.09
CA VAL A 225 -20.64 15.29 0.75
C VAL A 225 -20.57 16.77 0.46
N SER A 226 -19.47 17.19 -0.15
CA SER A 226 -19.32 18.53 -0.70
C SER A 226 -18.56 18.46 -2.00
N GLN A 227 -18.84 19.37 -2.93
CA GLN A 227 -18.22 19.40 -4.24
C GLN A 227 -17.72 20.80 -4.54
N ASN A 228 -16.54 20.89 -5.14
CA ASN A 228 -15.97 22.13 -5.65
C ASN A 228 -15.48 21.93 -7.09
N ASN A 229 -14.86 22.94 -7.69
CA ASN A 229 -14.38 22.89 -9.08
C ASN A 229 -13.26 21.87 -9.34
N PHE A 230 -12.68 21.25 -8.32
CA PHE A 230 -11.51 20.36 -8.44
C PHE A 230 -11.77 18.95 -7.93
N ALA A 231 -12.70 18.77 -7.01
CA ALA A 231 -12.91 17.50 -6.33
C ALA A 231 -14.30 17.37 -5.71
N THR A 232 -14.73 16.11 -5.54
CA THR A 232 -15.81 15.72 -4.66
C THR A 232 -15.18 15.21 -3.35
N ASN A 233 -15.63 15.78 -2.23
CA ASN A 233 -15.14 15.45 -0.89
C ASN A 233 -16.24 14.70 -0.14
N PHE A 234 -15.87 13.60 0.49
CA PHE A 234 -16.74 12.79 1.34
C PHE A 234 -16.16 12.76 2.75
N VAL A 235 -17.01 12.92 3.74
CA VAL A 235 -16.66 12.73 5.15
C VAL A 235 -17.58 11.67 5.70
N ILE A 236 -17.04 10.56 6.15
CA ILE A 236 -17.76 9.47 6.80
C ILE A 236 -17.32 9.46 8.27
N ARG A 237 -18.23 9.70 9.19
CA ARG A 237 -17.91 9.73 10.61
C ARG A 237 -18.85 8.85 11.42
N ASP A 238 -18.28 8.23 12.44
CA ASP A 238 -18.99 7.46 13.45
C ASP A 238 -18.80 8.07 14.84
N ASN A 239 -19.67 7.70 15.77
CA ASN A 239 -19.53 7.99 17.19
C ASN A 239 -19.18 6.73 18.00
N GLY A 240 -18.33 5.88 17.43
CA GLY A 240 -17.90 4.63 18.02
C GLY A 240 -16.79 4.76 19.06
N GLU A 241 -16.06 3.66 19.29
CA GLU A 241 -15.00 3.58 20.31
C GLU A 241 -13.76 4.44 19.97
N GLY A 242 -13.61 4.84 18.72
CA GLY A 242 -12.43 5.56 18.23
C GLY A 242 -11.16 4.69 18.15
N ILE A 243 -10.10 5.29 17.64
CA ILE A 243 -8.81 4.62 17.36
C ILE A 243 -7.70 5.33 18.13
N ALA A 244 -6.88 4.58 18.84
CA ALA A 244 -5.73 5.14 19.53
C ALA A 244 -4.70 5.70 18.54
N LYS A 245 -4.00 6.78 18.93
CA LYS A 245 -3.06 7.51 18.05
C LYS A 245 -1.95 6.63 17.49
N GLU A 246 -1.53 5.60 18.23
CA GLU A 246 -0.51 4.63 17.80
C GLU A 246 -0.98 3.72 16.67
N HIS A 247 -2.29 3.44 16.58
CA HIS A 247 -2.87 2.58 15.55
C HIS A 247 -3.26 3.36 14.29
N LEU A 248 -3.56 4.65 14.40
CA LEU A 248 -4.10 5.47 13.32
C LEU A 248 -3.23 5.50 12.05
N PRO A 249 -1.89 5.54 12.10
CA PRO A 249 -1.04 5.47 10.90
C PRO A 249 -1.14 4.16 10.14
N HIS A 250 -1.52 3.08 10.82
CA HIS A 250 -1.47 1.71 10.33
C HIS A 250 -2.81 1.15 9.83
N ILE A 251 -3.94 1.84 10.08
CA ILE A 251 -5.29 1.32 9.76
C ILE A 251 -5.51 1.03 8.29
N PHE A 252 -4.72 1.63 7.40
CA PHE A 252 -4.74 1.39 5.97
C PHE A 252 -3.71 0.35 5.51
N GLU A 253 -2.94 -0.22 6.43
CA GLU A 253 -2.06 -1.35 6.14
C GLU A 253 -2.88 -2.64 6.04
N ARG A 254 -2.43 -3.55 5.19
CA ARG A 254 -3.13 -4.82 4.97
C ARG A 254 -2.96 -5.73 6.18
N PHE A 255 -4.03 -6.42 6.54
CA PHE A 255 -4.09 -7.33 7.68
C PHE A 255 -3.85 -6.65 9.04
N TYR A 256 -3.74 -5.33 9.06
CA TYR A 256 -3.61 -4.61 10.30
C TYR A 256 -4.91 -4.64 11.12
N ARG A 257 -4.80 -4.97 12.39
CA ARG A 257 -5.90 -4.98 13.36
C ARG A 257 -5.45 -4.24 14.61
N GLY A 258 -6.12 -3.19 14.99
CA GLY A 258 -5.91 -2.53 16.29
C GLY A 258 -6.19 -3.52 17.43
N GLY A 259 -5.40 -3.44 18.49
CA GLY A 259 -5.15 -4.49 19.52
C GLY A 259 -6.32 -5.14 20.25
N ASN A 260 -7.61 -4.80 20.05
CA ASN A 260 -8.73 -5.37 20.81
C ASN A 260 -9.96 -5.78 19.98
N THR A 261 -9.79 -6.02 18.69
CA THR A 261 -10.92 -6.39 17.85
C THR A 261 -11.22 -7.90 17.95
N SER A 262 -12.22 -8.25 18.76
CA SER A 262 -12.89 -9.56 18.76
C SER A 262 -13.77 -9.79 17.52
N GLY A 263 -13.72 -8.90 16.52
CA GLY A 263 -14.55 -8.94 15.33
C GLY A 263 -14.02 -9.87 14.23
N GLU A 264 -14.89 -10.25 13.31
CA GLU A 264 -14.61 -11.08 12.12
C GLU A 264 -13.78 -10.37 11.06
N SER A 265 -13.44 -9.10 11.25
CA SER A 265 -12.70 -8.27 10.29
C SER A 265 -11.25 -8.74 10.13
N VAL A 266 -10.81 -8.91 8.90
CA VAL A 266 -9.49 -9.45 8.53
C VAL A 266 -8.45 -8.35 8.33
N GLY A 267 -8.83 -7.07 8.40
CA GLY A 267 -7.93 -5.94 8.17
C GLY A 267 -7.58 -5.70 6.71
N ILE A 268 -8.45 -6.08 5.78
CA ILE A 268 -8.24 -5.89 4.33
C ILE A 268 -9.05 -4.71 3.78
N GLY A 269 -10.23 -4.45 4.35
CA GLY A 269 -11.22 -3.53 3.77
C GLY A 269 -10.72 -2.10 3.58
N LEU A 270 -10.11 -1.50 4.61
CA LEU A 270 -9.58 -0.13 4.53
C LEU A 270 -8.36 -0.01 3.60
N ALA A 271 -7.49 -1.02 3.58
CA ALA A 271 -6.37 -1.09 2.65
C ALA A 271 -6.85 -1.13 1.19
N MET A 272 -7.86 -1.96 0.91
CA MET A 272 -8.49 -2.05 -0.41
C MET A 272 -9.18 -0.73 -0.79
N ALA A 273 -9.92 -0.10 0.12
CA ALA A 273 -10.55 1.20 -0.12
C ALA A 273 -9.52 2.26 -0.50
N LYS A 274 -8.41 2.36 0.25
CA LYS A 274 -7.31 3.28 -0.06
C LYS A 274 -6.73 3.05 -1.45
N GLN A 275 -6.47 1.80 -1.82
CA GLN A 275 -5.90 1.48 -3.14
C GLN A 275 -6.86 1.82 -4.28
N VAL A 276 -8.16 1.52 -4.12
CA VAL A 276 -9.19 1.86 -5.11
C VAL A 276 -9.29 3.37 -5.32
N PHE A 277 -9.26 4.17 -4.25
CA PHE A 277 -9.27 5.63 -4.38
C PHE A 277 -8.00 6.15 -5.05
N LEU A 278 -6.82 5.66 -4.66
CA LEU A 278 -5.54 6.05 -5.28
C LEU A 278 -5.52 5.78 -6.79
N MET A 279 -6.02 4.64 -7.24
CA MET A 279 -6.11 4.31 -8.68
C MET A 279 -7.07 5.22 -9.45
N GLN A 280 -7.96 5.92 -8.76
CA GLN A 280 -8.93 6.85 -9.34
C GLN A 280 -8.60 8.33 -9.04
N ASN A 281 -7.32 8.63 -8.75
CA ASN A 281 -6.84 9.97 -8.40
C ASN A 281 -7.53 10.53 -7.13
N GLY A 282 -7.88 9.66 -6.19
CA GLY A 282 -8.42 10.03 -4.90
C GLY A 282 -7.41 9.84 -3.78
N VAL A 283 -7.69 10.43 -2.65
CA VAL A 283 -6.95 10.25 -1.40
C VAL A 283 -7.92 9.97 -0.27
N ILE A 284 -7.47 9.19 0.72
CA ILE A 284 -8.22 8.93 1.94
C ILE A 284 -7.33 9.21 3.15
N GLU A 285 -7.90 9.88 4.12
CA GLU A 285 -7.29 10.17 5.43
C GLU A 285 -8.26 9.78 6.53
N ALA A 286 -7.73 9.54 7.73
CA ALA A 286 -8.54 9.28 8.91
C ALA A 286 -8.07 10.12 10.08
N SER A 287 -9.02 10.57 10.89
CA SER A 287 -8.80 11.18 12.18
C SER A 287 -9.71 10.54 13.21
N SER A 288 -9.22 10.32 14.42
CA SER A 288 -9.98 9.62 15.44
C SER A 288 -9.55 10.05 16.83
N GLU A 289 -10.51 9.98 17.76
CA GLU A 289 -10.27 10.19 19.19
C GLU A 289 -11.00 9.07 19.97
N VAL A 290 -10.26 8.42 20.88
CA VAL A 290 -10.80 7.30 21.68
C VAL A 290 -11.98 7.78 22.53
N GLY A 291 -13.10 7.06 22.44
CA GLY A 291 -14.34 7.37 23.13
C GLY A 291 -15.20 8.45 22.47
N VAL A 292 -14.74 9.05 21.35
CA VAL A 292 -15.49 10.07 20.60
C VAL A 292 -15.96 9.50 19.25
N GLY A 293 -15.07 8.79 18.53
CA GLY A 293 -15.36 8.18 17.24
C GLY A 293 -14.25 8.38 16.20
N THR A 294 -14.57 8.03 14.95
CA THR A 294 -13.63 8.10 13.83
C THR A 294 -14.24 8.88 12.68
N GLU A 295 -13.42 9.65 11.98
CA GLU A 295 -13.78 10.38 10.78
C GLU A 295 -12.82 10.01 9.64
N PHE A 296 -13.39 9.50 8.55
CA PHE A 296 -12.69 9.24 7.29
C PHE A 296 -13.01 10.35 6.30
N ARG A 297 -11.96 10.95 5.72
CA ARG A 297 -12.06 11.97 4.67
C ARG A 297 -11.56 11.40 3.37
N VAL A 298 -12.44 11.32 2.37
CA VAL A 298 -12.10 10.90 1.02
C VAL A 298 -12.24 12.07 0.10
N LYS A 299 -11.22 12.33 -0.72
CA LYS A 299 -11.21 13.37 -1.73
C LYS A 299 -10.95 12.75 -3.08
N MET A 300 -11.93 12.86 -3.99
CA MET A 300 -11.85 12.35 -5.35
C MET A 300 -11.67 13.54 -6.30
N TYR A 301 -10.49 13.63 -6.91
CA TYR A 301 -10.20 14.72 -7.86
C TYR A 301 -10.89 14.47 -9.19
N TRP A 302 -11.38 15.54 -9.79
CA TRP A 302 -12.01 15.45 -11.09
C TRP A 302 -10.99 15.09 -12.14
N ILE A 303 -11.40 14.20 -13.03
CA ILE A 303 -10.61 13.79 -14.18
C ILE A 303 -11.38 14.22 -15.39
N GLU A 304 -10.78 15.03 -16.25
CA GLU A 304 -11.33 15.29 -17.58
C GLU A 304 -11.40 13.96 -18.33
N MET A 305 -12.60 13.59 -18.79
CA MET A 305 -12.73 12.48 -19.74
C MET A 305 -12.16 12.97 -21.06
N ALA A 306 -11.03 12.35 -21.47
CA ALA A 306 -10.42 12.58 -22.78
C ALA A 306 -11.31 12.03 -23.90
#